data_374a882e26d1312328e915ef14ee1ef7
#
_entry.id   374a882e26d1312328e915ef14ee1ef7
#
_cell.length_a   1.000
_cell.length_b   1.000
_cell.length_c   1.000
_cell.angle_alpha   90.00
_cell.angle_beta   90.00
_cell.angle_gamma   90.00
#
_symmetry.space_group_name_H-M   'P 1'
#
loop_
_entity.id
_entity.type
_entity.pdbx_description
1 polymer ?
#
loop_
_entity_poly.entity_id
_entity_poly.type
_entity_poly.pdbx_seq_one_letter_code
_entity_poly.pdbx_strand_id
1 'polypeptide(L)'
;MYPNRGACRYSLSTAVPKHDFGFLLTEDSQSGFQFFERRFADSGIQCEPAGSNANILNWLDEHPDDTVFVIADGSAFGAYIDRVLKLAEMHRDSAVICLPESFEWLLLESGAVKSAHIDQILSNPGDYIESSEYVSWERFFTYLLKKETAGTPFAYSKSELADSYSVERNASKVMALIACRNVR
;
A
#
# COMPACT_ATOMS: atom_id res chain seq x y z
N MET A 1 -11.64 -8.07 16.84
CA MET A 1 -10.21 -8.29 17.17
C MET A 1 -9.40 -7.55 16.13
N TYR A 2 -8.74 -6.45 16.49
CA TYR A 2 -7.91 -5.70 15.57
C TYR A 2 -6.73 -6.58 15.15
N PRO A 3 -6.43 -6.73 13.85
CA PRO A 3 -5.28 -7.51 13.45
C PRO A 3 -4.03 -6.87 14.02
N ASN A 4 -3.17 -7.69 14.59
CA ASN A 4 -1.92 -7.31 15.23
C ASN A 4 -1.19 -6.24 14.43
N ARG A 5 -0.74 -5.19 15.09
CA ARG A 5 0.16 -4.18 14.53
C ARG A 5 1.28 -4.87 13.80
N GLY A 6 1.35 -4.69 12.52
CA GLY A 6 2.47 -5.13 11.76
C GLY A 6 2.22 -6.12 10.65
N ALA A 7 1.00 -6.51 10.38
CA ALA A 7 0.78 -7.45 9.31
C ALA A 7 0.47 -6.72 8.00
N CYS A 8 1.45 -6.68 7.10
CA CYS A 8 1.10 -7.06 5.73
C CYS A 8 0.36 -8.39 5.90
N ARG A 9 -0.95 -8.42 5.68
CA ARG A 9 -1.76 -9.60 6.04
C ARG A 9 -1.28 -10.85 5.34
N TYR A 10 -0.59 -10.70 4.23
CA TYR A 10 0.00 -11.78 3.47
C TYR A 10 1.25 -11.28 2.74
N SER A 11 2.43 -11.61 3.24
CA SER A 11 3.62 -11.66 2.40
C SER A 11 3.72 -13.10 1.91
N LEU A 12 3.47 -13.33 0.64
CA LEU A 12 3.45 -14.65 0.05
C LEU A 12 4.83 -15.07 -0.46
N SER A 13 5.82 -14.20 -0.36
CA SER A 13 7.20 -14.52 -0.66
C SER A 13 8.01 -14.69 0.62
N THR A 14 8.57 -15.86 0.84
CA THR A 14 9.52 -16.16 1.91
C THR A 14 10.95 -15.71 1.60
N ALA A 15 11.19 -15.19 0.40
CA ALA A 15 12.41 -14.52 0.00
C ALA A 15 12.02 -13.39 -0.95
N VAL A 16 12.41 -12.15 -0.63
CA VAL A 16 12.49 -11.14 -1.69
C VAL A 16 13.60 -11.64 -2.61
N PRO A 17 13.28 -12.16 -3.78
CA PRO A 17 14.32 -12.40 -4.76
C PRO A 17 15.00 -11.06 -4.96
N LYS A 18 16.31 -11.03 -5.16
CA LYS A 18 17.00 -9.90 -5.79
C LYS A 18 16.55 -9.86 -7.26
N HIS A 19 15.28 -9.65 -7.49
CA HIS A 19 14.75 -9.56 -8.83
C HIS A 19 14.63 -8.10 -9.18
N ASP A 20 15.20 -7.76 -10.29
CA ASP A 20 14.86 -6.55 -11.00
C ASP A 20 13.43 -6.74 -11.49
N PHE A 21 12.45 -6.19 -10.79
CA PHE A 21 11.07 -6.18 -11.25
C PHE A 21 10.98 -5.32 -12.51
N GLY A 22 10.34 -5.84 -13.55
CA GLY A 22 10.00 -5.06 -14.73
C GLY A 22 8.80 -4.13 -14.48
N PHE A 23 7.87 -4.59 -13.62
CA PHE A 23 6.61 -3.90 -13.35
C PHE A 23 6.37 -3.68 -11.86
N LEU A 24 5.71 -2.54 -11.56
CA LEU A 24 5.05 -2.27 -10.29
C LEU A 24 3.58 -2.00 -10.56
N LEU A 25 2.71 -2.82 -10.02
CA LEU A 25 1.27 -2.72 -10.21
C LEU A 25 0.62 -2.23 -8.92
N THR A 26 -0.17 -1.16 -9.02
CA THR A 26 -0.95 -0.64 -7.90
C THR A 26 -2.44 -0.91 -8.11
N GLU A 27 -3.17 -1.13 -7.01
CA GLU A 27 -4.63 -1.30 -7.11
C GLU A 27 -5.29 0.01 -7.53
N ASP A 28 -4.95 1.12 -6.84
CA ASP A 28 -5.53 2.42 -7.14
C ASP A 28 -4.85 3.08 -8.35
N SER A 29 -5.54 4.04 -8.94
CA SER A 29 -5.05 4.90 -10.01
C SER A 29 -4.84 6.36 -9.55
N GLN A 30 -4.80 6.59 -8.25
CA GLN A 30 -4.78 7.91 -7.62
C GLN A 30 -3.51 8.15 -6.81
N SER A 31 -3.64 8.50 -5.54
CA SER A 31 -2.52 8.91 -4.70
C SER A 31 -1.44 7.84 -4.51
N GLY A 32 -1.85 6.58 -4.36
CA GLY A 32 -0.91 5.46 -4.25
C GLY A 32 -0.13 5.26 -5.54
N PHE A 33 -0.82 5.22 -6.68
CA PHE A 33 -0.17 5.14 -7.98
C PHE A 33 0.81 6.31 -8.20
N GLN A 34 0.36 7.56 -7.99
CA GLN A 34 1.21 8.75 -8.16
C GLN A 34 2.48 8.70 -7.29
N PHE A 35 2.37 8.17 -6.06
CA PHE A 35 3.53 8.01 -5.18
C PHE A 35 4.56 7.05 -5.78
N PHE A 36 4.13 5.88 -6.21
CA PHE A 36 5.03 4.85 -6.73
C PHE A 36 5.56 5.21 -8.12
N GLU A 37 4.75 5.78 -9.00
CA GLU A 37 5.17 6.29 -10.29
C GLU A 37 6.31 7.31 -10.14
N ARG A 38 6.16 8.31 -9.26
CA ARG A 38 7.20 9.30 -8.98
C ARG A 38 8.43 8.67 -8.34
N ARG A 39 8.24 7.68 -7.46
CA ARG A 39 9.36 7.02 -6.76
C ARG A 39 10.22 6.20 -7.70
N PHE A 40 9.64 5.61 -8.71
CA PHE A 40 10.31 4.71 -9.64
C PHE A 40 10.55 5.31 -11.04
N ALA A 41 10.28 6.59 -11.25
CA ALA A 41 10.40 7.27 -12.55
C ALA A 41 11.75 7.04 -13.27
N ASP A 42 12.87 6.98 -12.51
CA ASP A 42 14.22 6.82 -13.04
C ASP A 42 14.78 5.40 -12.80
N SER A 43 13.98 4.44 -12.41
CA SER A 43 14.46 3.11 -12.02
C SER A 43 14.42 2.06 -13.13
N GLY A 44 13.74 2.37 -14.24
CA GLY A 44 13.45 1.40 -15.29
C GLY A 44 12.26 0.46 -14.98
N ILE A 45 11.63 0.61 -13.81
CA ILE A 45 10.42 -0.13 -13.45
C ILE A 45 9.21 0.59 -14.05
N GLN A 46 8.39 -0.14 -14.78
CA GLN A 46 7.14 0.38 -15.33
C GLN A 46 6.03 0.32 -14.26
N CYS A 47 5.53 1.50 -13.85
CA CYS A 47 4.43 1.58 -12.90
C CYS A 47 3.09 1.63 -13.65
N GLU A 48 2.15 0.75 -13.26
CA GLU A 48 0.83 0.66 -13.86
C GLU A 48 -0.27 0.65 -12.80
N PRO A 49 -1.36 1.41 -13.00
CA PRO A 49 -2.53 1.35 -12.15
C PRO A 49 -3.49 0.27 -12.67
N ALA A 50 -3.81 -0.72 -11.86
CA ALA A 50 -4.81 -1.72 -12.22
C ALA A 50 -6.26 -1.18 -12.14
N GLY A 51 -6.50 -0.21 -11.25
CA GLY A 51 -7.80 0.38 -11.02
C GLY A 51 -8.76 -0.44 -10.16
N SER A 52 -8.46 -1.71 -9.93
CA SER A 52 -9.19 -2.58 -9.01
C SER A 52 -8.43 -3.88 -8.70
N ASN A 53 -8.80 -4.55 -7.61
CA ASN A 53 -8.25 -5.86 -7.25
C ASN A 53 -8.58 -6.95 -8.29
N ALA A 54 -9.74 -6.88 -8.94
CA ALA A 54 -10.09 -7.83 -10.00
C ALA A 54 -9.17 -7.69 -11.22
N ASN A 55 -8.82 -6.45 -11.57
CA ASN A 55 -7.90 -6.18 -12.68
C ASN A 55 -6.47 -6.63 -12.36
N ILE A 56 -6.02 -6.53 -11.11
CA ILE A 56 -4.73 -7.12 -10.68
C ILE A 56 -4.71 -8.61 -11.01
N LEU A 57 -5.77 -9.33 -10.67
CA LEU A 57 -5.84 -10.76 -10.90
C LEU A 57 -5.83 -11.08 -12.40
N ASN A 58 -6.53 -10.30 -13.21
CA ASN A 58 -6.51 -10.45 -14.66
C ASN A 58 -5.13 -10.13 -15.25
N TRP A 59 -4.49 -9.05 -14.78
CA TRP A 59 -3.16 -8.67 -15.23
C TRP A 59 -2.13 -9.79 -15.00
N LEU A 60 -2.14 -10.40 -13.80
CA LEU A 60 -1.26 -11.53 -13.48
C LEU A 60 -1.51 -12.75 -14.39
N ASP A 61 -2.77 -13.04 -14.69
CA ASP A 61 -3.15 -14.15 -15.59
C ASP A 61 -2.70 -13.90 -17.04
N GLU A 62 -2.68 -12.63 -17.49
CA GLU A 62 -2.30 -12.20 -18.84
C GLU A 62 -0.79 -12.04 -19.02
N HIS A 63 -0.02 -11.89 -17.92
CA HIS A 63 1.42 -11.62 -17.93
C HIS A 63 2.21 -12.66 -17.09
N PRO A 64 2.12 -13.94 -17.43
CA PRO A 64 2.68 -15.01 -16.59
C PRO A 64 4.22 -15.01 -16.53
N ASP A 65 4.88 -14.42 -17.52
CA ASP A 65 6.34 -14.41 -17.65
C ASP A 65 6.98 -13.10 -17.14
N ASP A 66 6.15 -12.10 -16.79
CA ASP A 66 6.65 -10.79 -16.32
C ASP A 66 6.96 -10.81 -14.83
N THR A 67 8.04 -10.11 -14.45
CA THR A 67 8.39 -9.92 -13.04
C THR A 67 7.69 -8.68 -12.50
N VAL A 68 6.82 -8.86 -11.50
CA VAL A 68 5.95 -7.80 -11.01
C VAL A 68 5.97 -7.68 -9.49
N PHE A 69 6.00 -6.44 -9.00
CA PHE A 69 5.72 -6.11 -7.61
C PHE A 69 4.32 -5.50 -7.52
N VAL A 70 3.42 -6.17 -6.81
CA VAL A 70 2.03 -5.74 -6.64
C VAL A 70 1.85 -5.09 -5.29
N ILE A 71 1.24 -3.91 -5.25
CA ILE A 71 0.82 -3.23 -4.02
C ILE A 71 -0.68 -2.96 -4.11
N ALA A 72 -1.44 -3.59 -3.24
CA ALA A 72 -2.88 -3.46 -3.22
C ALA A 72 -3.44 -3.41 -1.80
N ASP A 73 -4.58 -2.78 -1.63
CA ASP A 73 -5.23 -2.65 -0.33
C ASP A 73 -5.72 -4.01 0.17
N GLY A 74 -5.13 -4.48 1.26
CA GLY A 74 -5.40 -5.81 1.82
C GLY A 74 -6.85 -6.00 2.24
N SER A 75 -7.50 -4.93 2.70
CA SER A 75 -8.93 -4.92 3.05
C SER A 75 -9.85 -5.14 1.85
N ALA A 76 -9.42 -4.74 0.65
CA ALA A 76 -10.20 -4.88 -0.57
C ALA A 76 -10.30 -6.34 -1.07
N PHE A 77 -9.37 -7.20 -0.68
CA PHE A 77 -9.37 -8.60 -1.12
C PHE A 77 -10.28 -9.53 -0.31
N GLY A 78 -10.79 -9.15 0.84
CA GLY A 78 -11.69 -9.90 1.70
C GLY A 78 -12.16 -11.27 1.20
N ALA A 79 -13.23 -11.31 0.40
CA ALA A 79 -13.79 -12.53 -0.17
C ALA A 79 -12.93 -13.19 -1.27
N TYR A 80 -11.94 -12.47 -1.81
CA TYR A 80 -11.08 -12.96 -2.89
C TYR A 80 -9.72 -13.47 -2.40
N ILE A 81 -9.48 -13.50 -1.10
CA ILE A 81 -8.17 -13.85 -0.53
C ILE A 81 -7.67 -15.21 -1.02
N ASP A 82 -8.53 -16.20 -1.10
CA ASP A 82 -8.15 -17.55 -1.58
C ASP A 82 -7.69 -17.53 -3.04
N ARG A 83 -8.29 -16.68 -3.88
CA ARG A 83 -7.87 -16.51 -5.28
C ARG A 83 -6.52 -15.82 -5.34
N VAL A 84 -6.29 -14.79 -4.51
CA VAL A 84 -4.99 -14.11 -4.42
C VAL A 84 -3.89 -15.07 -3.97
N LEU A 85 -4.15 -15.88 -2.95
CA LEU A 85 -3.21 -16.87 -2.44
C LEU A 85 -2.84 -17.89 -3.53
N LYS A 86 -3.83 -18.38 -4.27
CA LYS A 86 -3.61 -19.31 -5.37
C LYS A 86 -2.78 -18.69 -6.51
N LEU A 87 -3.08 -17.45 -6.90
CA LEU A 87 -2.32 -16.76 -7.93
C LEU A 87 -0.89 -16.47 -7.49
N ALA A 88 -0.70 -16.05 -6.25
CA ALA A 88 0.64 -15.85 -5.72
C ALA A 88 1.46 -17.15 -5.68
N GLU A 89 0.82 -18.30 -5.42
CA GLU A 89 1.50 -19.59 -5.51
C GLU A 89 1.84 -19.96 -6.96
N MET A 90 0.95 -19.68 -7.90
CA MET A 90 1.21 -19.91 -9.33
C MET A 90 2.31 -19.01 -9.89
N HIS A 91 2.41 -17.77 -9.42
CA HIS A 91 3.39 -16.76 -9.86
C HIS A 91 4.53 -16.53 -8.86
N ARG A 92 4.79 -17.46 -7.94
CA ARG A 92 5.75 -17.29 -6.83
C ARG A 92 7.17 -16.92 -7.26
N ASP A 93 7.55 -17.25 -8.47
CA ASP A 93 8.88 -16.98 -9.02
C ASP A 93 8.94 -15.67 -9.81
N SER A 94 7.78 -15.07 -10.14
CA SER A 94 7.68 -13.86 -10.96
C SER A 94 6.95 -12.69 -10.26
N ALA A 95 6.10 -12.97 -9.26
CA ALA A 95 5.33 -11.93 -8.60
C ALA A 95 5.56 -11.87 -7.09
N VAL A 96 5.72 -10.65 -6.56
CA VAL A 96 5.64 -10.36 -5.13
C VAL A 96 4.41 -9.51 -4.89
N ILE A 97 3.52 -9.98 -4.01
CA ILE A 97 2.27 -9.30 -3.68
C ILE A 97 2.35 -8.76 -2.26
N CYS A 98 2.26 -7.43 -2.12
CA CYS A 98 2.21 -6.72 -0.85
C CYS A 98 0.80 -6.18 -0.63
N LEU A 99 0.19 -6.57 0.50
CA LEU A 99 -1.17 -6.18 0.87
C LEU A 99 -1.17 -5.37 2.17
N PRO A 100 -0.77 -4.09 2.15
CA PRO A 100 -0.98 -3.20 3.30
C PRO A 100 -2.48 -2.99 3.54
N GLU A 101 -2.84 -2.46 4.70
CA GLU A 101 -4.25 -2.14 4.99
C GLU A 101 -4.84 -1.17 3.95
N SER A 102 -4.10 -0.10 3.66
CA SER A 102 -4.33 0.83 2.54
C SER A 102 -3.07 1.66 2.28
N PHE A 103 -3.04 2.43 1.20
CA PHE A 103 -1.96 3.37 0.93
C PHE A 103 -1.89 4.47 2.00
N GLU A 104 -3.03 4.98 2.45
CA GLU A 104 -3.10 5.98 3.52
C GLU A 104 -2.49 5.45 4.83
N TRP A 105 -2.76 4.19 5.15
CA TRP A 105 -2.15 3.53 6.29
C TRP A 105 -0.62 3.46 6.15
N LEU A 106 -0.09 3.18 4.96
CA LEU A 106 1.36 3.20 4.72
C LEU A 106 1.97 4.58 5.01
N LEU A 107 1.31 5.67 4.61
CA LEU A 107 1.78 7.03 4.88
C LEU A 107 1.81 7.36 6.38
N LEU A 108 0.80 6.91 7.11
CA LEU A 108 0.70 7.13 8.57
C LEU A 108 1.71 6.27 9.35
N GLU A 109 1.71 4.96 9.11
CA GLU A 109 2.53 4.00 9.84
C GLU A 109 4.03 4.17 9.56
N SER A 110 4.40 4.57 8.35
CA SER A 110 5.80 4.87 8.00
C SER A 110 6.35 6.09 8.75
N GLY A 111 5.48 6.92 9.33
CA GLY A 111 5.84 8.19 9.93
C GLY A 111 6.32 9.23 8.91
N ALA A 112 5.87 9.13 7.65
CA ALA A 112 6.01 10.19 6.67
C ALA A 112 5.24 11.44 7.13
N VAL A 113 4.06 11.24 7.72
CA VAL A 113 3.30 12.24 8.46
C VAL A 113 3.36 11.91 9.95
N LYS A 114 3.73 12.87 10.78
CA LYS A 114 3.84 12.69 12.24
C LYS A 114 3.05 13.75 12.99
N SER A 115 2.21 13.30 13.93
CA SER A 115 1.68 14.13 15.01
C SER A 115 1.47 13.23 16.24
N ALA A 116 1.48 13.83 17.44
CA ALA A 116 1.17 13.08 18.66
C ALA A 116 -0.24 12.48 18.62
N HIS A 117 -1.16 13.12 17.92
CA HIS A 117 -2.53 12.67 17.74
C HIS A 117 -2.60 11.43 16.81
N ILE A 118 -1.81 11.42 15.71
CA ILE A 118 -1.68 10.23 14.84
C ILE A 118 -1.11 9.07 15.65
N ASP A 119 -0.03 9.27 16.39
CA ASP A 119 0.61 8.23 17.19
C ASP A 119 -0.36 7.64 18.24
N GLN A 120 -1.17 8.49 18.88
CA GLN A 120 -2.21 8.05 19.81
C GLN A 120 -3.27 7.20 19.13
N ILE A 121 -3.78 7.63 17.98
CA ILE A 121 -4.81 6.91 17.22
C ILE A 121 -4.28 5.57 16.72
N LEU A 122 -3.08 5.55 16.14
CA LEU A 122 -2.46 4.31 15.66
C LEU A 122 -2.11 3.34 16.79
N SER A 123 -2.00 3.85 18.03
CA SER A 123 -1.82 3.03 19.23
C SER A 123 -3.03 2.15 19.52
N ASN A 124 -4.23 2.69 19.33
CA ASN A 124 -5.48 1.97 19.58
C ASN A 124 -6.59 2.43 18.60
N PRO A 125 -6.43 2.14 17.31
CA PRO A 125 -7.35 2.64 16.30
C PRO A 125 -8.78 2.10 16.43
N GLY A 126 -8.96 0.93 17.07
CA GLY A 126 -10.27 0.35 17.36
C GLY A 126 -11.17 1.27 18.17
N ASP A 127 -10.62 1.98 19.15
CA ASP A 127 -11.39 2.91 20.00
C ASP A 127 -11.96 4.09 19.22
N TYR A 128 -11.33 4.41 18.09
CA TYR A 128 -11.73 5.55 17.25
C TYR A 128 -12.70 5.14 16.15
N ILE A 129 -12.54 3.98 15.55
CA ILE A 129 -13.40 3.55 14.45
C ILE A 129 -14.76 3.05 14.94
N GLU A 130 -14.81 2.43 16.10
CA GLU A 130 -16.07 1.97 16.71
C GLU A 130 -17.00 3.12 17.11
N SER A 131 -16.42 4.30 17.40
CA SER A 131 -17.15 5.50 17.74
C SER A 131 -17.46 6.40 16.54
N SER A 132 -17.03 6.02 15.34
CA SER A 132 -17.11 6.84 14.14
C SER A 132 -18.16 6.34 13.16
N GLU A 133 -18.63 7.19 12.27
CA GLU A 133 -19.52 6.87 11.16
C GLU A 133 -18.80 6.21 9.98
N TYR A 134 -17.50 5.88 10.13
CA TYR A 134 -16.69 5.32 9.05
C TYR A 134 -16.94 3.83 8.88
N VAL A 135 -17.27 3.46 7.65
CA VAL A 135 -17.62 2.08 7.26
C VAL A 135 -16.40 1.23 6.93
N SER A 136 -15.21 1.84 6.76
CA SER A 136 -13.98 1.12 6.44
C SER A 136 -12.74 1.80 7.02
N TRP A 137 -11.69 1.02 7.26
CA TRP A 137 -10.40 1.50 7.72
C TRP A 137 -9.76 2.46 6.73
N GLU A 138 -9.86 2.20 5.43
CA GLU A 138 -9.35 3.09 4.39
C GLU A 138 -9.97 4.50 4.50
N ARG A 139 -11.30 4.59 4.67
CA ARG A 139 -11.98 5.88 4.85
C ARG A 139 -11.54 6.58 6.12
N PHE A 140 -11.36 5.83 7.20
CA PHE A 140 -10.87 6.37 8.45
C PHE A 140 -9.46 6.95 8.31
N PHE A 141 -8.52 6.22 7.71
CA PHE A 141 -7.16 6.71 7.48
C PHE A 141 -7.11 7.88 6.50
N THR A 142 -7.93 7.86 5.45
CA THR A 142 -8.10 9.00 4.54
C THR A 142 -8.56 10.26 5.28
N TYR A 143 -9.57 10.12 6.14
CA TYR A 143 -10.05 11.23 6.96
C TYR A 143 -8.97 11.75 7.91
N LEU A 144 -8.29 10.86 8.60
CA LEU A 144 -7.22 11.20 9.53
C LEU A 144 -6.11 11.98 8.83
N LEU A 145 -5.64 11.51 7.68
CA LEU A 145 -4.65 12.22 6.87
C LEU A 145 -5.13 13.61 6.48
N LYS A 146 -6.33 13.73 5.91
CA LYS A 146 -6.88 15.01 5.51
C LYS A 146 -6.96 16.01 6.66
N LYS A 147 -7.42 15.55 7.83
CA LYS A 147 -7.54 16.37 9.03
C LYS A 147 -6.18 16.84 9.56
N GLU A 148 -5.24 15.90 9.74
CA GLU A 148 -3.95 16.17 10.38
C GLU A 148 -2.97 16.92 9.47
N THR A 149 -3.18 16.89 8.16
CA THR A 149 -2.30 17.54 7.18
C THR A 149 -2.89 18.85 6.60
N ALA A 150 -4.12 19.20 6.97
CA ALA A 150 -4.78 20.41 6.48
C ALA A 150 -3.92 21.67 6.71
N GLY A 151 -3.75 22.47 5.66
CA GLY A 151 -2.97 23.71 5.73
C GLY A 151 -1.46 23.52 5.83
N THR A 152 -0.96 22.32 5.65
CA THR A 152 0.47 22.01 5.62
C THR A 152 0.94 21.67 4.20
N PRO A 153 2.26 21.62 3.93
CA PRO A 153 2.80 21.12 2.67
C PRO A 153 2.46 19.63 2.41
N PHE A 154 1.94 18.92 3.41
CA PHE A 154 1.49 17.53 3.34
C PHE A 154 -0.03 17.42 3.19
N ALA A 155 -0.73 18.49 2.79
CA ALA A 155 -2.18 18.43 2.62
C ALA A 155 -2.57 17.25 1.74
N TYR A 156 -3.27 16.26 2.35
CA TYR A 156 -3.60 15.01 1.66
C TYR A 156 -4.81 15.17 0.76
N SER A 157 -4.65 14.75 -0.47
CA SER A 157 -5.73 14.57 -1.44
C SER A 157 -5.59 13.21 -2.10
N LYS A 158 -6.69 12.46 -2.20
CA LYS A 158 -6.68 11.15 -2.86
C LYS A 158 -6.47 11.27 -4.37
N SER A 159 -7.00 12.33 -4.98
CA SER A 159 -6.90 12.58 -6.42
C SER A 159 -5.57 13.19 -6.85
N GLU A 160 -4.88 13.91 -5.94
CA GLU A 160 -3.64 14.62 -6.25
C GLU A 160 -2.72 14.59 -5.05
N LEU A 161 -1.68 13.79 -5.12
CA LEU A 161 -0.71 13.64 -4.04
C LEU A 161 0.26 14.82 -4.01
N ALA A 162 0.40 15.48 -2.86
CA ALA A 162 1.37 16.55 -2.70
C ALA A 162 2.82 16.05 -2.88
N ASP A 163 3.67 16.85 -3.52
CA ASP A 163 5.08 16.48 -3.82
C ASP A 163 5.90 16.18 -2.58
N SER A 164 5.56 16.78 -1.44
CA SER A 164 6.22 16.53 -0.15
C SER A 164 6.22 15.06 0.29
N TYR A 165 5.25 14.26 -0.15
CA TYR A 165 5.24 12.83 0.11
C TYR A 165 6.29 12.07 -0.70
N SER A 166 6.60 12.55 -1.91
CA SER A 166 7.55 11.92 -2.83
C SER A 166 9.00 12.36 -2.60
N VAL A 167 9.25 13.32 -1.70
CA VAL A 167 10.61 13.70 -1.30
C VAL A 167 11.33 12.48 -0.72
N GLU A 168 12.58 12.25 -1.12
CA GLU A 168 13.38 11.06 -0.80
C GLU A 168 13.29 10.65 0.68
N ARG A 169 13.41 11.61 1.60
CA ARG A 169 13.31 11.33 3.05
C ARG A 169 11.99 10.66 3.47
N ASN A 170 10.88 11.03 2.84
CA ASN A 170 9.55 10.52 3.18
C ASN A 170 9.25 9.25 2.39
N ALA A 171 9.58 9.25 1.10
CA ALA A 171 9.46 8.08 0.26
C ALA A 171 10.25 6.89 0.81
N SER A 172 11.49 7.11 1.25
CA SER A 172 12.33 6.07 1.87
C SER A 172 11.72 5.45 3.12
N LYS A 173 10.93 6.20 3.91
CA LYS A 173 10.24 5.64 5.08
C LYS A 173 9.12 4.67 4.67
N VAL A 174 8.34 5.04 3.66
CA VAL A 174 7.28 4.18 3.12
C VAL A 174 7.90 2.92 2.52
N MET A 175 8.95 3.07 1.73
CA MET A 175 9.65 1.93 1.12
C MET A 175 10.30 1.01 2.16
N ALA A 176 10.88 1.55 3.23
CA ALA A 176 11.42 0.77 4.33
C ALA A 176 10.33 -0.04 5.05
N LEU A 177 9.14 0.53 5.24
CA LEU A 177 8.01 -0.17 5.82
C LEU A 177 7.55 -1.34 4.94
N ILE A 178 7.49 -1.16 3.63
CA ILE A 178 7.17 -2.20 2.66
C ILE A 178 8.24 -3.29 2.67
N ALA A 179 9.53 -2.91 2.63
CA ALA A 179 10.65 -3.86 2.61
C ALA A 179 10.72 -4.71 3.90
N CYS A 180 10.56 -4.10 5.08
CA CYS A 180 10.59 -4.81 6.36
C CYS A 180 9.52 -5.90 6.50
N ARG A 181 8.45 -5.83 5.72
CA ARG A 181 7.32 -6.76 5.78
C ARG A 181 7.39 -7.90 4.76
N ASN A 182 8.23 -7.72 3.73
CA ASN A 182 8.46 -8.75 2.71
C ASN A 182 9.60 -9.72 3.08
N VAL A 183 10.23 -9.56 4.25
CA VAL A 183 11.39 -10.37 4.73
C VAL A 183 10.94 -11.38 5.79
N ARG A 184 9.83 -12.10 5.56
CA ARG A 184 9.49 -13.25 6.43
C ARG A 184 9.02 -14.43 5.64
#